data_b644271cb3a887cff12a290811e3119f
#
_entry.id   b644271cb3a887cff12a290811e3119f
#
_cell.length_a   1.000
_cell.length_b   1.000
_cell.length_c   1.000
_cell.angle_alpha   90.00
_cell.angle_beta   90.00
_cell.angle_gamma   90.00
#
_symmetry.space_group_name_H-M   'P 1'
#
loop_
_entity.id
_entity.type
_entity.pdbx_description
1 polymer ?
#
loop_
_entity_poly.entity_id
_entity_poly.type
_entity_poly.pdbx_seq_one_letter_code
_entity_poly.pdbx_strand_id
1 'polypeptide(L)'
;MSVSLSSATDVLLEAMIKTIVMSTLWLMLATLVAVYFITERLVSPIRAMSKASKEFAAGHFDARVEVSGNDEVAELADAFNNMAGSLQHSEETRRLFLANVSHDLRTPMTTISGFIESILSGAIPQEKVPHYLEVIASEVKRLARLVSSLLDLTKIQAGERKFNKTAFDICEMARQIIISSEQRLEAKKLDVDFDTDKFNVYVSADRDSIYQVLYNICDNAIKFSREGGKYIVSIKEAGQKVLVSVYNEGEGISPEDLPYVFDRFYKGDKSRGLDKTGTGLGLYISKTIMEAQNEKISVESEYGSWCRFTFTLQRTSAPKQSNIDRNGDNA
;
A
#
# COMPACT_ATOMS: atom_id res chain seq x y z
N MET A 1 73.92 57.94 36.93
CA MET A 1 72.92 56.93 37.38
C MET A 1 71.59 57.00 36.62
N SER A 2 71.29 58.04 35.93
CA SER A 2 70.02 58.23 35.15
C SER A 2 70.02 57.52 33.75
N VAL A 3 71.19 57.29 33.14
CA VAL A 3 71.30 56.64 31.81
C VAL A 3 71.10 55.11 31.87
N SER A 4 71.30 54.45 33.00
CA SER A 4 71.09 53.01 33.15
C SER A 4 69.58 52.66 33.41
N LEU A 5 68.76 53.61 33.91
CA LEU A 5 67.38 53.39 34.13
C LEU A 5 66.58 53.49 32.81
N SER A 6 66.92 54.43 31.91
CA SER A 6 66.26 54.55 30.61
C SER A 6 66.49 53.35 29.70
N SER A 7 67.70 52.81 29.68
CA SER A 7 67.99 51.62 28.89
C SER A 7 67.23 50.36 29.40
N ALA A 8 67.03 50.23 30.70
CA ALA A 8 66.33 49.12 31.30
C ALA A 8 64.79 49.18 30.99
N THR A 9 64.24 50.46 31.00
CA THR A 9 62.82 50.65 30.62
C THR A 9 62.56 50.42 29.14
N ASP A 10 63.48 50.78 28.24
CA ASP A 10 63.39 50.51 26.80
C ASP A 10 63.41 49.01 26.47
N VAL A 11 64.27 48.24 27.13
CA VAL A 11 64.34 46.75 26.98
C VAL A 11 63.07 46.10 27.49
N LEU A 12 62.54 46.54 28.61
CA LEU A 12 61.26 46.05 29.14
C LEU A 12 60.09 46.36 28.20
N LEU A 13 60.06 47.58 27.65
CA LEU A 13 59.04 48.00 26.72
C LEU A 13 59.06 47.18 25.42
N GLU A 14 60.27 46.95 24.87
CA GLU A 14 60.44 46.09 23.68
C GLU A 14 60.00 44.66 23.93
N ALA A 15 60.39 44.06 25.08
CA ALA A 15 59.93 42.74 25.48
C ALA A 15 58.42 42.65 25.65
N MET A 16 57.78 43.65 26.27
CA MET A 16 56.33 43.73 26.38
C MET A 16 55.64 43.84 25.01
N ILE A 17 56.11 44.72 24.11
CA ILE A 17 55.56 44.86 22.76
C ILE A 17 55.70 43.54 22.00
N LYS A 18 56.84 42.88 22.05
CA LYS A 18 57.05 41.56 21.43
C LYS A 18 56.12 40.50 21.97
N THR A 19 55.90 40.44 23.28
CA THR A 19 54.99 39.50 23.90
C THR A 19 53.53 39.77 23.49
N ILE A 20 53.11 41.01 23.45
CA ILE A 20 51.76 41.42 23.00
C ILE A 20 51.55 41.06 21.52
N VAL A 21 52.51 41.35 20.65
CA VAL A 21 52.43 41.06 19.21
C VAL A 21 52.38 39.53 19.00
N MET A 22 53.20 38.77 19.69
CA MET A 22 53.20 37.30 19.59
C MET A 22 51.90 36.70 20.12
N SER A 23 51.36 37.17 21.24
CA SER A 23 50.09 36.71 21.79
C SER A 23 48.88 37.04 20.90
N THR A 24 48.85 38.22 20.28
CA THR A 24 47.81 38.61 19.31
C THR A 24 47.86 37.76 18.03
N LEU A 25 49.07 37.42 17.54
CA LEU A 25 49.27 36.56 16.38
C LEU A 25 48.77 35.12 16.66
N TRP A 26 49.09 34.56 17.84
CA TRP A 26 48.60 33.25 18.26
C TRP A 26 47.09 33.23 18.44
N LEU A 27 46.48 34.28 18.99
CA LEU A 27 45.02 34.42 19.14
C LEU A 27 44.36 34.48 17.76
N MET A 28 44.93 35.25 16.83
CA MET A 28 44.43 35.40 15.46
C MET A 28 44.50 34.04 14.71
N LEU A 29 45.58 33.28 14.86
CA LEU A 29 45.72 31.93 14.28
C LEU A 29 44.71 30.97 14.90
N ALA A 30 44.56 30.96 16.22
CA ALA A 30 43.60 30.12 16.91
C ALA A 30 42.14 30.40 16.48
N THR A 31 41.77 31.68 16.33
CA THR A 31 40.44 32.06 15.83
C THR A 31 40.21 31.63 14.38
N LEU A 32 41.24 31.74 13.52
CA LEU A 32 41.13 31.34 12.11
C LEU A 32 40.94 29.81 12.00
N VAL A 33 41.66 29.02 12.79
CA VAL A 33 41.49 27.58 12.86
C VAL A 33 40.09 27.20 13.41
N ALA A 34 39.64 27.87 14.46
CA ALA A 34 38.30 27.63 15.02
C ALA A 34 37.19 27.93 14.01
N VAL A 35 37.27 29.06 13.30
CA VAL A 35 36.33 29.43 12.23
C VAL A 35 36.31 28.38 11.11
N TYR A 36 37.49 27.92 10.71
CA TYR A 36 37.60 26.86 9.70
C TYR A 36 36.86 25.58 10.14
N PHE A 37 37.11 25.08 11.35
CA PHE A 37 36.45 23.89 11.87
C PHE A 37 34.93 24.06 12.03
N ILE A 38 34.48 25.22 12.50
CA ILE A 38 33.02 25.53 12.61
C ILE A 38 32.39 25.54 11.22
N THR A 39 33.07 26.14 10.24
CA THR A 39 32.53 26.21 8.87
C THR A 39 32.40 24.82 8.26
N GLU A 40 33.43 23.99 8.36
CA GLU A 40 33.39 22.62 7.81
C GLU A 40 32.40 21.71 8.54
N ARG A 41 32.37 21.75 9.88
CA ARG A 41 31.53 20.81 10.66
C ARG A 41 30.08 21.23 10.83
N LEU A 42 29.77 22.53 10.84
CA LEU A 42 28.42 23.00 11.10
C LEU A 42 27.79 23.68 9.87
N VAL A 43 28.49 24.63 9.25
CA VAL A 43 27.89 25.45 8.19
C VAL A 43 27.79 24.71 6.87
N SER A 44 28.79 23.95 6.49
CA SER A 44 28.81 23.22 5.22
C SER A 44 27.70 22.17 5.11
N PRO A 45 27.49 21.26 6.10
CA PRO A 45 26.40 20.29 6.07
C PRO A 45 25.01 20.96 6.07
N ILE A 46 24.79 22.00 6.86
CA ILE A 46 23.51 22.75 6.88
C ILE A 46 23.22 23.37 5.52
N ARG A 47 24.25 23.92 4.85
CA ARG A 47 24.11 24.47 3.50
C ARG A 47 23.79 23.36 2.47
N ALA A 48 24.42 22.19 2.59
CA ALA A 48 24.12 21.02 1.76
C ALA A 48 22.67 20.57 1.94
N MET A 49 22.19 20.46 3.18
CA MET A 49 20.77 20.14 3.46
C MET A 49 19.82 21.20 2.89
N SER A 50 20.13 22.48 3.03
CA SER A 50 19.34 23.56 2.44
C SER A 50 19.27 23.47 0.90
N LYS A 51 20.39 23.11 0.26
CA LYS A 51 20.44 22.90 -1.20
C LYS A 51 19.62 21.67 -1.60
N ALA A 52 19.83 20.55 -0.94
CA ALA A 52 19.08 19.31 -1.18
C ALA A 52 17.55 19.55 -0.99
N SER A 53 17.14 20.28 0.05
CA SER A 53 15.74 20.65 0.28
C SER A 53 15.14 21.46 -0.88
N LYS A 54 15.91 22.35 -1.51
CA LYS A 54 15.45 23.11 -2.69
C LYS A 54 15.32 22.21 -3.92
N GLU A 55 16.22 21.24 -4.11
CA GLU A 55 16.14 20.25 -5.18
C GLU A 55 14.91 19.34 -4.99
N PHE A 56 14.62 18.94 -3.76
CA PHE A 56 13.38 18.24 -3.41
C PHE A 56 12.13 19.04 -3.77
N ALA A 57 12.10 20.32 -3.44
CA ALA A 57 10.98 21.20 -3.78
C ALA A 57 10.80 21.35 -5.30
N ALA A 58 11.86 21.17 -6.09
CA ALA A 58 11.82 21.13 -7.55
C ALA A 58 11.46 19.76 -8.14
N GLY A 59 11.25 18.73 -7.28
CA GLY A 59 10.86 17.38 -7.71
C GLY A 59 12.03 16.42 -7.95
N HIS A 60 13.27 16.80 -7.60
CA HIS A 60 14.45 15.93 -7.67
C HIS A 60 14.61 15.18 -6.35
N PHE A 61 14.03 14.00 -6.23
CA PHE A 61 13.98 13.21 -4.99
C PHE A 61 15.19 12.29 -4.78
N ASP A 62 16.17 12.33 -5.66
CA ASP A 62 17.43 11.56 -5.60
C ASP A 62 18.54 12.28 -4.82
N ALA A 63 18.37 13.56 -4.51
CA ALA A 63 19.35 14.33 -3.75
C ALA A 63 19.56 13.72 -2.36
N ARG A 64 20.82 13.57 -1.95
CA ARG A 64 21.21 13.09 -0.61
C ARG A 64 22.29 13.99 -0.04
N VAL A 65 22.36 14.01 1.28
CA VAL A 65 23.39 14.75 2.03
C VAL A 65 24.40 13.74 2.58
N GLU A 66 25.69 14.01 2.39
CA GLU A 66 26.71 13.17 3.00
C GLU A 66 26.67 13.30 4.52
N VAL A 67 26.63 12.15 5.19
CA VAL A 67 26.66 12.08 6.66
C VAL A 67 28.13 11.95 7.09
N SER A 68 28.61 12.92 7.84
CA SER A 68 29.99 12.93 8.34
C SER A 68 30.01 13.24 9.83
N GLY A 69 30.56 12.34 10.65
CA GLY A 69 30.66 12.51 12.11
C GLY A 69 29.63 11.70 12.89
N ASN A 70 29.59 11.95 14.21
CA ASN A 70 28.67 11.30 15.16
C ASN A 70 28.05 12.36 16.10
N ASP A 71 27.80 13.54 15.58
CA ASP A 71 27.21 14.68 16.30
C ASP A 71 25.76 14.90 15.86
N GLU A 72 25.10 15.89 16.43
CA GLU A 72 23.69 16.25 16.15
C GLU A 72 23.49 16.68 14.70
N VAL A 73 24.52 17.14 14.00
CA VAL A 73 24.47 17.49 12.58
C VAL A 73 24.43 16.23 11.72
N ALA A 74 25.19 15.21 12.10
CA ALA A 74 25.14 13.89 11.43
C ALA A 74 23.77 13.22 11.63
N GLU A 75 23.21 13.26 12.85
CA GLU A 75 21.87 12.75 13.13
C GLU A 75 20.80 13.47 12.30
N LEU A 76 20.91 14.79 12.15
CA LEU A 76 20.01 15.58 11.31
C LEU A 76 20.14 15.23 9.82
N ALA A 77 21.36 14.98 9.33
CA ALA A 77 21.60 14.56 7.95
C ALA A 77 21.00 13.16 7.68
N ASP A 78 21.13 12.23 8.62
CA ASP A 78 20.50 10.90 8.55
C ASP A 78 18.96 11.01 8.55
N ALA A 79 18.39 11.79 9.44
CA ALA A 79 16.96 12.03 9.48
C ALA A 79 16.44 12.65 8.16
N PHE A 80 17.18 13.59 7.60
CA PHE A 80 16.89 14.16 6.29
C PHE A 80 16.93 13.11 5.18
N ASN A 81 17.97 12.28 5.12
CA ASN A 81 18.10 11.22 4.12
C ASN A 81 17.00 10.16 4.23
N ASN A 82 16.59 9.81 5.44
CA ASN A 82 15.48 8.88 5.70
C ASN A 82 14.14 9.46 5.21
N MET A 83 13.87 10.73 5.51
CA MET A 83 12.70 11.46 4.99
C MET A 83 12.74 11.50 3.45
N ALA A 84 13.91 11.81 2.88
CA ALA A 84 14.15 11.86 1.45
C ALA A 84 13.86 10.51 0.78
N GLY A 85 14.35 9.41 1.35
CA GLY A 85 14.07 8.06 0.86
C GLY A 85 12.58 7.71 0.91
N SER A 86 11.90 8.04 1.99
CA SER A 86 10.45 7.82 2.14
C SER A 86 9.64 8.60 1.11
N LEU A 87 10.00 9.87 0.86
CA LEU A 87 9.32 10.71 -0.12
C LEU A 87 9.57 10.24 -1.55
N GLN A 88 10.81 9.86 -1.89
CA GLN A 88 11.16 9.27 -3.18
C GLN A 88 10.33 8.02 -3.45
N HIS A 89 10.30 7.09 -2.51
CA HIS A 89 9.52 5.86 -2.63
C HIS A 89 8.01 6.13 -2.80
N SER A 90 7.48 7.12 -2.06
CA SER A 90 6.08 7.53 -2.19
C SER A 90 5.77 8.08 -3.58
N GLU A 91 6.67 8.92 -4.14
CA GLU A 91 6.46 9.53 -5.46
C GLU A 91 6.64 8.49 -6.59
N GLU A 92 7.61 7.57 -6.50
CA GLU A 92 7.76 6.45 -7.42
C GLU A 92 6.51 5.57 -7.43
N THR A 93 5.99 5.23 -6.24
CA THR A 93 4.76 4.47 -6.09
C THR A 93 3.56 5.20 -6.71
N ARG A 94 3.45 6.52 -6.50
CA ARG A 94 2.41 7.36 -7.10
C ARG A 94 2.52 7.39 -8.62
N ARG A 95 3.73 7.54 -9.16
CA ARG A 95 3.99 7.56 -10.60
C ARG A 95 3.64 6.23 -11.27
N LEU A 96 4.05 5.11 -10.67
CA LEU A 96 3.70 3.77 -11.14
C LEU A 96 2.18 3.54 -11.07
N PHE A 97 1.52 4.00 -10.01
CA PHE A 97 0.07 3.95 -9.90
C PHE A 97 -0.62 4.64 -11.07
N LEU A 98 -0.26 5.90 -11.37
CA LEU A 98 -0.86 6.66 -12.47
C LEU A 98 -0.58 6.02 -13.85
N ALA A 99 0.62 5.49 -14.05
CA ALA A 99 0.98 4.80 -15.29
C ALA A 99 0.14 3.53 -15.49
N ASN A 100 -0.01 2.71 -14.45
CA ASN A 100 -0.79 1.47 -14.49
C ASN A 100 -2.29 1.75 -14.68
N VAL A 101 -2.86 2.75 -13.98
CA VAL A 101 -4.25 3.19 -14.20
C VAL A 101 -4.46 3.60 -15.65
N SER A 102 -3.56 4.43 -16.19
CA SER A 102 -3.67 4.91 -17.57
C SER A 102 -3.61 3.78 -18.58
N HIS A 103 -2.74 2.80 -18.36
CA HIS A 103 -2.63 1.60 -19.19
C HIS A 103 -3.90 0.75 -19.15
N ASP A 104 -4.39 0.45 -17.91
CA ASP A 104 -5.54 -0.43 -17.70
C ASP A 104 -6.89 0.19 -18.12
N LEU A 105 -6.95 1.53 -18.20
CA LEU A 105 -8.06 2.25 -18.83
C LEU A 105 -7.95 2.26 -20.35
N ARG A 106 -6.75 2.48 -20.92
CA ARG A 106 -6.55 2.60 -22.36
C ARG A 106 -6.89 1.31 -23.12
N THR A 107 -6.49 0.16 -22.59
CA THR A 107 -6.69 -1.14 -23.23
C THR A 107 -8.16 -1.44 -23.54
N PRO A 108 -9.10 -1.45 -22.57
CA PRO A 108 -10.52 -1.67 -22.86
C PRO A 108 -11.11 -0.59 -23.77
N MET A 109 -10.72 0.69 -23.61
CA MET A 109 -11.20 1.77 -24.47
C MET A 109 -10.81 1.55 -25.94
N THR A 110 -9.56 1.14 -26.20
CA THR A 110 -9.10 0.84 -27.56
C THR A 110 -9.86 -0.35 -28.14
N THR A 111 -10.10 -1.39 -27.36
CA THR A 111 -10.87 -2.57 -27.78
C THR A 111 -12.31 -2.19 -28.12
N ILE A 112 -12.98 -1.42 -27.27
CA ILE A 112 -14.37 -0.95 -27.47
C ILE A 112 -14.43 -0.10 -28.75
N SER A 113 -13.54 0.91 -28.89
CA SER A 113 -13.53 1.79 -30.08
C SER A 113 -13.29 1.02 -31.36
N GLY A 114 -12.28 0.11 -31.35
CA GLY A 114 -11.95 -0.68 -32.55
C GLY A 114 -13.07 -1.61 -32.99
N PHE A 115 -13.79 -2.26 -32.05
CA PHE A 115 -14.94 -3.08 -32.42
C PHE A 115 -16.14 -2.26 -32.90
N ILE A 116 -16.41 -1.10 -32.29
CA ILE A 116 -17.46 -0.18 -32.75
C ILE A 116 -17.14 0.29 -34.19
N GLU A 117 -15.93 0.75 -34.43
CA GLU A 117 -15.50 1.18 -35.80
C GLU A 117 -15.59 0.05 -36.82
N SER A 118 -15.22 -1.17 -36.44
CA SER A 118 -15.29 -2.35 -37.29
C SER A 118 -16.74 -2.77 -37.63
N ILE A 119 -17.66 -2.58 -36.65
CA ILE A 119 -19.09 -2.80 -36.89
C ILE A 119 -19.66 -1.72 -37.81
N LEU A 120 -19.35 -0.44 -37.57
CA LEU A 120 -19.87 0.69 -38.35
C LEU A 120 -19.35 0.71 -39.79
N SER A 121 -18.10 0.28 -40.02
CA SER A 121 -17.51 0.18 -41.35
C SER A 121 -17.98 -1.06 -42.13
N GLY A 122 -18.75 -1.97 -41.50
CA GLY A 122 -19.16 -3.23 -42.13
C GLY A 122 -18.03 -4.26 -42.27
N ALA A 123 -16.87 -4.05 -41.64
CA ALA A 123 -15.77 -5.00 -41.65
C ALA A 123 -16.09 -6.29 -40.88
N ILE A 124 -17.05 -6.24 -39.93
CA ILE A 124 -17.56 -7.41 -39.23
C ILE A 124 -18.85 -7.90 -39.90
N PRO A 125 -18.92 -9.18 -40.32
CA PRO A 125 -20.14 -9.77 -40.84
C PRO A 125 -21.31 -9.64 -39.86
N GLN A 126 -22.51 -9.36 -40.38
CA GLN A 126 -23.71 -9.12 -39.54
C GLN A 126 -24.01 -10.26 -38.57
N GLU A 127 -23.74 -11.50 -38.95
CA GLU A 127 -23.94 -12.69 -38.13
C GLU A 127 -23.05 -12.69 -36.87
N LYS A 128 -21.90 -12.02 -36.91
CA LYS A 128 -20.95 -11.95 -35.80
C LYS A 128 -21.13 -10.70 -34.93
N VAL A 129 -21.91 -9.71 -35.37
CA VAL A 129 -22.15 -8.46 -34.63
C VAL A 129 -22.62 -8.70 -33.18
N PRO A 130 -23.58 -9.62 -32.89
CA PRO A 130 -23.99 -9.88 -31.51
C PRO A 130 -22.86 -10.30 -30.59
N HIS A 131 -21.96 -11.16 -31.06
CA HIS A 131 -20.79 -11.60 -30.31
C HIS A 131 -19.86 -10.42 -29.94
N TYR A 132 -19.56 -9.54 -30.90
CA TYR A 132 -18.72 -8.37 -30.62
C TYR A 132 -19.38 -7.34 -29.71
N LEU A 133 -20.71 -7.20 -29.76
CA LEU A 133 -21.47 -6.39 -28.79
C LEU A 133 -21.39 -6.96 -27.37
N GLU A 134 -21.40 -8.29 -27.21
CA GLU A 134 -21.17 -8.94 -25.91
C GLU A 134 -19.77 -8.65 -25.39
N VAL A 135 -18.74 -8.71 -26.24
CA VAL A 135 -17.37 -8.34 -25.88
C VAL A 135 -17.29 -6.88 -25.44
N ILE A 136 -17.88 -5.96 -26.20
CA ILE A 136 -17.98 -4.53 -25.84
C ILE A 136 -18.65 -4.36 -24.47
N ALA A 137 -19.80 -5.01 -24.26
CA ALA A 137 -20.52 -4.94 -22.99
C ALA A 137 -19.68 -5.46 -21.82
N SER A 138 -18.90 -6.52 -22.02
CA SER A 138 -18.00 -7.06 -21.01
C SER A 138 -16.86 -6.09 -20.66
N GLU A 139 -16.27 -5.41 -21.66
CA GLU A 139 -15.20 -4.42 -21.45
C GLU A 139 -15.75 -3.16 -20.76
N VAL A 140 -16.96 -2.70 -21.09
CA VAL A 140 -17.63 -1.59 -20.38
C VAL A 140 -17.86 -1.94 -18.89
N LYS A 141 -18.34 -3.15 -18.60
CA LYS A 141 -18.52 -3.63 -17.21
C LYS A 141 -17.17 -3.71 -16.47
N ARG A 142 -16.11 -4.13 -17.16
CA ARG A 142 -14.75 -4.17 -16.60
C ARG A 142 -14.25 -2.76 -16.27
N LEU A 143 -14.43 -1.81 -17.18
CA LEU A 143 -14.06 -0.40 -16.98
C LEU A 143 -14.82 0.22 -15.80
N ALA A 144 -16.11 0.00 -15.70
CA ALA A 144 -16.95 0.48 -14.60
C ALA A 144 -16.44 -0.05 -13.25
N ARG A 145 -16.09 -1.35 -13.16
CA ARG A 145 -15.51 -1.94 -11.96
C ARG A 145 -14.15 -1.32 -11.59
N LEU A 146 -13.28 -1.07 -12.57
CA LEU A 146 -11.98 -0.42 -12.34
C LEU A 146 -12.16 0.98 -11.78
N VAL A 147 -13.03 1.79 -12.37
CA VAL A 147 -13.32 3.17 -11.91
C VAL A 147 -13.91 3.14 -10.49
N SER A 148 -14.87 2.27 -10.21
CA SER A 148 -15.45 2.13 -8.86
C SER A 148 -14.38 1.75 -7.83
N SER A 149 -13.50 0.81 -8.17
CA SER A 149 -12.38 0.39 -7.30
C SER A 149 -11.41 1.52 -7.00
N LEU A 150 -11.12 2.39 -7.99
CA LEU A 150 -10.26 3.56 -7.81
C LEU A 150 -10.92 4.62 -6.92
N LEU A 151 -12.22 4.86 -7.08
CA LEU A 151 -12.97 5.80 -6.24
C LEU A 151 -13.05 5.31 -4.79
N ASP A 152 -13.30 4.01 -4.57
CA ASP A 152 -13.31 3.42 -3.24
C ASP A 152 -11.94 3.56 -2.57
N LEU A 153 -10.88 3.27 -3.32
CA LEU A 153 -9.51 3.40 -2.82
C LEU A 153 -9.17 4.84 -2.41
N THR A 154 -9.51 5.82 -3.24
CA THR A 154 -9.25 7.24 -2.94
C THR A 154 -10.00 7.69 -1.69
N LYS A 155 -11.26 7.29 -1.52
CA LYS A 155 -12.06 7.61 -0.31
C LYS A 155 -11.47 6.98 0.96
N ILE A 156 -11.00 5.73 0.88
CA ILE A 156 -10.37 5.05 2.03
C ILE A 156 -9.07 5.76 2.41
N GLN A 157 -8.21 6.10 1.43
CA GLN A 157 -6.93 6.77 1.68
C GLN A 157 -7.07 8.19 2.20
N ALA A 158 -8.08 8.91 1.76
CA ALA A 158 -8.42 10.24 2.30
C ALA A 158 -9.02 10.19 3.72
N GLY A 159 -9.29 8.99 4.26
CA GLY A 159 -9.99 8.84 5.54
C GLY A 159 -11.47 9.28 5.48
N GLU A 160 -12.01 9.48 4.29
CA GLU A 160 -13.38 9.94 4.06
C GLU A 160 -14.41 8.81 4.18
N ARG A 161 -13.98 7.55 4.01
CA ARG A 161 -14.86 6.40 4.15
C ARG A 161 -15.14 6.14 5.63
N LYS A 162 -16.35 6.41 6.05
CA LYS A 162 -16.86 6.05 7.38
C LYS A 162 -17.29 4.59 7.36
N PHE A 163 -16.62 3.75 8.15
CA PHE A 163 -17.00 2.35 8.33
C PHE A 163 -18.13 2.24 9.36
N ASN A 164 -19.28 1.75 8.93
CA ASN A 164 -20.42 1.52 9.82
C ASN A 164 -20.35 0.09 10.37
N LYS A 165 -19.72 -0.06 11.54
CA LYS A 165 -19.59 -1.38 12.19
C LYS A 165 -20.95 -1.85 12.71
N THR A 166 -21.40 -2.98 12.19
CA THR A 166 -22.63 -3.66 12.60
C THR A 166 -22.32 -5.11 12.95
N ALA A 167 -23.19 -5.72 13.78
CA ALA A 167 -23.09 -7.14 14.06
C ALA A 167 -23.82 -7.93 12.94
N PHE A 168 -23.13 -8.88 12.31
CA PHE A 168 -23.71 -9.74 11.28
C PHE A 168 -23.10 -11.14 11.32
N ASP A 169 -23.79 -12.10 10.71
CA ASP A 169 -23.33 -13.48 10.58
C ASP A 169 -22.40 -13.63 9.38
N ILE A 170 -21.12 -13.93 9.65
CA ILE A 170 -20.10 -14.11 8.61
C ILE A 170 -20.25 -15.46 7.88
N CYS A 171 -20.81 -16.48 8.54
CA CYS A 171 -21.10 -17.77 7.90
C CYS A 171 -22.17 -17.62 6.83
N GLU A 172 -23.22 -16.83 7.11
CA GLU A 172 -24.28 -16.55 6.13
C GLU A 172 -23.75 -15.77 4.93
N MET A 173 -22.90 -14.75 5.18
CA MET A 173 -22.24 -14.01 4.10
C MET A 173 -21.40 -14.92 3.21
N ALA A 174 -20.60 -15.82 3.81
CA ALA A 174 -19.79 -16.76 3.05
C ALA A 174 -20.63 -17.73 2.22
N ARG A 175 -21.73 -18.28 2.79
CA ARG A 175 -22.68 -19.13 2.06
C ARG A 175 -23.26 -18.41 0.85
N GLN A 176 -23.70 -17.16 1.00
CA GLN A 176 -24.24 -16.36 -0.10
C GLN A 176 -23.22 -16.15 -1.23
N ILE A 177 -21.95 -15.90 -0.89
CA ILE A 177 -20.89 -15.73 -1.89
C ILE A 177 -20.62 -17.07 -2.63
N ILE A 178 -20.57 -18.21 -1.91
CA ILE A 178 -20.40 -19.53 -2.53
C ILE A 178 -21.55 -19.83 -3.48
N ILE A 179 -22.81 -19.65 -3.04
CA ILE A 179 -24.00 -19.89 -3.87
C ILE A 179 -23.98 -18.97 -5.10
N SER A 180 -23.67 -17.69 -4.95
CA SER A 180 -23.59 -16.76 -6.09
C SER A 180 -22.48 -17.10 -7.09
N SER A 181 -21.53 -17.95 -6.69
CA SER A 181 -20.41 -18.40 -7.51
C SER A 181 -20.57 -19.82 -8.06
N GLU A 182 -21.71 -20.49 -7.79
CA GLU A 182 -21.96 -21.91 -8.10
C GLU A 182 -21.64 -22.27 -9.56
N GLN A 183 -22.16 -21.52 -10.51
CA GLN A 183 -21.90 -21.74 -11.94
C GLN A 183 -20.40 -21.77 -12.29
N ARG A 184 -19.60 -20.93 -11.62
CA ARG A 184 -18.15 -20.84 -11.86
C ARG A 184 -17.39 -21.96 -11.16
N LEU A 185 -17.86 -22.39 -9.99
CA LEU A 185 -17.34 -23.51 -9.24
C LEU A 185 -17.59 -24.81 -10.01
N GLU A 186 -18.78 -25.01 -10.54
CA GLU A 186 -19.15 -26.15 -11.38
C GLU A 186 -18.41 -26.18 -12.70
N ALA A 187 -18.26 -25.05 -13.37
CA ALA A 187 -17.53 -24.93 -14.65
C ALA A 187 -16.06 -25.41 -14.52
N LYS A 188 -15.47 -25.25 -13.32
CA LYS A 188 -14.12 -25.77 -12.98
C LYS A 188 -14.15 -27.11 -12.23
N LYS A 189 -15.33 -27.68 -11.97
CA LYS A 189 -15.55 -28.93 -11.22
C LYS A 189 -14.84 -28.94 -9.86
N LEU A 190 -14.84 -27.81 -9.15
CA LEU A 190 -14.14 -27.68 -7.88
C LEU A 190 -14.81 -28.52 -6.78
N ASP A 191 -13.98 -29.17 -5.95
CA ASP A 191 -14.40 -29.84 -4.73
C ASP A 191 -14.57 -28.78 -3.62
N VAL A 192 -15.82 -28.38 -3.37
CA VAL A 192 -16.15 -27.26 -2.49
C VAL A 192 -16.45 -27.74 -1.08
N ASP A 193 -15.73 -27.23 -0.09
CA ASP A 193 -15.95 -27.49 1.33
C ASP A 193 -16.17 -26.19 2.11
N PHE A 194 -17.12 -26.22 3.08
CA PHE A 194 -17.39 -25.13 3.99
C PHE A 194 -17.12 -25.55 5.43
N ASP A 195 -15.88 -25.30 5.90
CA ASP A 195 -15.37 -25.74 7.19
C ASP A 195 -15.67 -24.73 8.29
N THR A 196 -16.67 -25.02 9.12
CA THR A 196 -17.02 -24.19 10.28
C THR A 196 -17.47 -25.05 11.47
N ASP A 197 -17.03 -24.67 12.67
CA ASP A 197 -17.42 -25.36 13.91
C ASP A 197 -18.84 -25.00 14.34
N LYS A 198 -19.42 -23.88 13.84
CA LYS A 198 -20.72 -23.36 14.21
C LYS A 198 -21.54 -22.96 12.99
N PHE A 199 -22.83 -23.17 13.07
CA PHE A 199 -23.74 -22.77 11.99
C PHE A 199 -23.75 -21.24 11.76
N ASN A 200 -23.69 -20.46 12.84
CA ASN A 200 -23.68 -18.99 12.82
C ASN A 200 -22.50 -18.47 13.67
N VAL A 201 -21.73 -17.52 13.11
CA VAL A 201 -20.64 -16.82 13.79
C VAL A 201 -20.82 -15.33 13.56
N TYR A 202 -21.05 -14.58 14.65
CA TYR A 202 -21.29 -13.14 14.57
C TYR A 202 -20.02 -12.34 14.75
N VAL A 203 -19.83 -11.35 13.86
CA VAL A 203 -18.69 -10.44 13.83
C VAL A 203 -19.14 -8.98 13.83
N SER A 204 -18.30 -8.08 14.34
CA SER A 204 -18.55 -6.64 14.34
C SER A 204 -17.62 -5.94 13.37
N ALA A 205 -18.14 -5.53 12.22
CA ALA A 205 -17.40 -4.86 11.16
C ALA A 205 -18.35 -4.09 10.23
N ASP A 206 -17.82 -3.37 9.25
CA ASP A 206 -18.61 -2.82 8.16
C ASP A 206 -18.97 -3.93 7.17
N ARG A 207 -20.26 -4.30 7.15
CA ARG A 207 -20.78 -5.46 6.42
C ARG A 207 -20.43 -5.43 4.93
N ASP A 208 -20.61 -4.29 4.29
CA ASP A 208 -20.42 -4.17 2.84
C ASP A 208 -18.94 -4.23 2.47
N SER A 209 -18.09 -3.64 3.30
CA SER A 209 -16.63 -3.73 3.13
C SER A 209 -16.11 -5.15 3.31
N ILE A 210 -16.63 -5.90 4.31
CA ILE A 210 -16.23 -7.30 4.51
C ILE A 210 -16.77 -8.20 3.40
N TYR A 211 -17.97 -7.94 2.90
CA TYR A 211 -18.47 -8.61 1.71
C TYR A 211 -17.51 -8.42 0.51
N GLN A 212 -17.04 -7.18 0.28
CA GLN A 212 -16.08 -6.87 -0.78
C GLN A 212 -14.77 -7.62 -0.60
N VAL A 213 -14.23 -7.68 0.63
CA VAL A 213 -12.98 -8.42 0.95
C VAL A 213 -13.16 -9.91 0.67
N LEU A 214 -14.19 -10.52 1.25
CA LEU A 214 -14.43 -11.95 1.10
C LEU A 214 -14.73 -12.34 -0.35
N TYR A 215 -15.54 -11.54 -1.05
CA TYR A 215 -15.82 -11.75 -2.47
C TYR A 215 -14.54 -11.68 -3.32
N ASN A 216 -13.67 -10.69 -3.10
CA ASN A 216 -12.41 -10.56 -3.85
C ASN A 216 -11.49 -11.77 -3.62
N ILE A 217 -11.41 -12.28 -2.39
CA ILE A 217 -10.59 -13.44 -2.05
C ILE A 217 -11.19 -14.71 -2.68
N CYS A 218 -12.50 -14.91 -2.57
CA CYS A 218 -13.21 -16.04 -3.18
C CYS A 218 -13.09 -16.03 -4.71
N ASP A 219 -13.26 -14.85 -5.34
CA ASP A 219 -13.09 -14.68 -6.79
C ASP A 219 -11.68 -15.07 -7.26
N ASN A 220 -10.67 -14.62 -6.55
CA ASN A 220 -9.28 -14.99 -6.82
C ASN A 220 -9.06 -16.51 -6.63
N ALA A 221 -9.55 -17.08 -5.54
CA ALA A 221 -9.40 -18.51 -5.27
C ALA A 221 -10.03 -19.37 -6.37
N ILE A 222 -11.27 -19.05 -6.81
CA ILE A 222 -11.93 -19.75 -7.93
C ILE A 222 -11.13 -19.61 -9.21
N LYS A 223 -10.64 -18.39 -9.49
CA LYS A 223 -9.94 -18.06 -10.72
C LYS A 223 -8.62 -18.80 -10.88
N PHE A 224 -7.86 -18.90 -9.79
CA PHE A 224 -6.53 -19.54 -9.77
C PHE A 224 -6.55 -21.00 -9.34
N SER A 225 -7.74 -21.56 -9.05
CA SER A 225 -7.90 -23.00 -8.83
C SER A 225 -7.62 -23.79 -10.10
N ARG A 226 -6.98 -24.97 -9.94
CA ARG A 226 -6.94 -25.99 -11.00
C ARG A 226 -8.31 -26.66 -11.17
N GLU A 227 -8.61 -27.19 -12.34
CA GLU A 227 -9.83 -27.97 -12.58
C GLU A 227 -9.85 -29.21 -11.66
N GLY A 228 -10.97 -29.47 -10.99
CA GLY A 228 -11.14 -30.55 -10.03
C GLY A 228 -10.38 -30.37 -8.71
N GLY A 229 -9.79 -29.19 -8.47
CA GLY A 229 -9.06 -28.91 -7.24
C GLY A 229 -9.97 -28.60 -6.06
N LYS A 230 -9.43 -28.67 -4.84
CA LYS A 230 -10.15 -28.31 -3.61
C LYS A 230 -10.30 -26.79 -3.48
N TYR A 231 -11.48 -26.39 -3.04
CA TYR A 231 -11.83 -25.02 -2.69
C TYR A 231 -12.51 -25.02 -1.32
N ILE A 232 -11.85 -24.47 -0.30
CA ILE A 232 -12.32 -24.53 1.08
C ILE A 232 -12.48 -23.12 1.63
N VAL A 233 -13.68 -22.79 2.14
CA VAL A 233 -13.90 -21.59 2.96
C VAL A 233 -14.03 -22.02 4.41
N SER A 234 -13.10 -21.55 5.26
CA SER A 234 -13.06 -21.94 6.66
C SER A 234 -13.30 -20.71 7.58
N ILE A 235 -14.15 -20.89 8.60
CA ILE A 235 -14.46 -19.86 9.59
C ILE A 235 -14.27 -20.48 10.98
N LYS A 236 -13.25 -20.00 11.70
CA LYS A 236 -12.85 -20.52 13.01
C LYS A 236 -12.82 -19.40 14.07
N GLU A 237 -13.34 -19.69 15.26
CA GLU A 237 -13.24 -18.76 16.39
C GLU A 237 -11.86 -18.90 17.07
N ALA A 238 -11.16 -17.79 17.26
CA ALA A 238 -9.86 -17.70 17.92
C ALA A 238 -9.91 -16.65 19.04
N GLY A 239 -10.45 -17.02 20.17
CA GLY A 239 -10.65 -16.11 21.31
C GLY A 239 -11.64 -14.98 21.01
N GLN A 240 -11.16 -13.75 21.00
CA GLN A 240 -11.96 -12.56 20.65
C GLN A 240 -12.02 -12.27 19.16
N LYS A 241 -11.29 -13.02 18.34
CA LYS A 241 -11.26 -12.88 16.89
C LYS A 241 -11.92 -14.07 16.20
N VAL A 242 -12.34 -13.84 14.98
CA VAL A 242 -12.77 -14.86 14.03
C VAL A 242 -11.78 -14.84 12.88
N LEU A 243 -11.25 -16.01 12.55
CA LEU A 243 -10.38 -16.23 11.40
C LEU A 243 -11.24 -16.71 10.24
N VAL A 244 -11.22 -15.98 9.15
CA VAL A 244 -11.88 -16.37 7.89
C VAL A 244 -10.78 -16.67 6.89
N SER A 245 -10.75 -17.89 6.37
CA SER A 245 -9.76 -18.30 5.38
C SER A 245 -10.41 -18.91 4.16
N VAL A 246 -9.82 -18.65 3.00
CA VAL A 246 -10.19 -19.24 1.72
C VAL A 246 -8.94 -19.94 1.17
N TYR A 247 -9.07 -21.22 0.96
CA TYR A 247 -8.04 -22.11 0.43
C TYR A 247 -8.42 -22.59 -0.95
N ASN A 248 -7.45 -22.66 -1.84
CA ASN A 248 -7.63 -23.29 -3.15
C ASN A 248 -6.39 -24.08 -3.58
N GLU A 249 -6.61 -25.21 -4.20
CA GLU A 249 -5.57 -25.93 -4.93
C GLU A 249 -5.40 -25.34 -6.34
N GLY A 250 -4.15 -25.07 -6.72
CA GLY A 250 -3.83 -24.46 -8.00
C GLY A 250 -2.33 -24.23 -8.15
N GLU A 251 -1.94 -23.28 -8.98
CA GLU A 251 -0.53 -22.95 -9.19
C GLU A 251 0.18 -22.41 -7.95
N GLY A 252 -0.58 -21.95 -6.94
CA GLY A 252 0.01 -21.28 -5.79
C GLY A 252 0.69 -19.95 -6.18
N ILE A 253 1.43 -19.39 -5.23
CA ILE A 253 2.17 -18.14 -5.39
C ILE A 253 3.64 -18.43 -5.15
N SER A 254 4.53 -17.92 -6.01
CA SER A 254 5.97 -18.13 -5.85
C SER A 254 6.48 -17.40 -4.59
N PRO A 255 7.54 -17.91 -3.92
CA PRO A 255 8.14 -17.24 -2.77
C PRO A 255 8.59 -15.80 -3.08
N GLU A 256 8.98 -15.53 -4.33
CA GLU A 256 9.39 -14.22 -4.81
C GLU A 256 8.20 -13.26 -4.91
N ASP A 257 7.02 -13.76 -5.27
CA ASP A 257 5.79 -12.99 -5.44
C ASP A 257 5.03 -12.73 -4.13
N LEU A 258 5.15 -13.63 -3.14
CA LEU A 258 4.41 -13.56 -1.87
C LEU A 258 4.48 -12.20 -1.15
N PRO A 259 5.63 -11.52 -1.05
CA PRO A 259 5.70 -10.21 -0.39
C PRO A 259 4.88 -9.12 -1.10
N TYR A 260 4.63 -9.28 -2.40
CA TYR A 260 4.06 -8.24 -3.27
C TYR A 260 2.60 -8.46 -3.65
N VAL A 261 1.98 -9.60 -3.28
CA VAL A 261 0.60 -9.94 -3.71
C VAL A 261 -0.46 -8.93 -3.27
N PHE A 262 -0.20 -8.18 -2.21
CA PHE A 262 -1.05 -7.10 -1.72
C PHE A 262 -0.66 -5.73 -2.26
N ASP A 263 0.33 -5.62 -3.14
CA ASP A 263 0.73 -4.35 -3.71
C ASP A 263 -0.23 -3.91 -4.82
N ARG A 264 -0.26 -2.60 -5.07
CA ARG A 264 -1.15 -2.02 -6.09
C ARG A 264 -0.76 -2.51 -7.48
N PHE A 265 -1.76 -2.99 -8.26
CA PHE A 265 -1.57 -3.48 -9.63
C PHE A 265 -0.62 -4.66 -9.76
N TYR A 266 -0.26 -5.27 -8.64
CA TYR A 266 0.60 -6.43 -8.70
C TYR A 266 -0.10 -7.61 -9.37
N LYS A 267 0.59 -8.24 -10.32
CA LYS A 267 0.19 -9.47 -11.01
C LYS A 267 1.46 -10.28 -11.21
N GLY A 268 1.53 -11.45 -10.62
CA GLY A 268 2.63 -12.38 -10.85
C GLY A 268 2.77 -12.70 -12.36
N ASP A 269 3.97 -12.99 -12.84
CA ASP A 269 4.24 -13.13 -14.27
C ASP A 269 3.38 -14.17 -14.96
N LYS A 270 3.10 -15.31 -14.31
CA LYS A 270 2.21 -16.35 -14.84
C LYS A 270 0.73 -15.96 -14.75
N SER A 271 0.33 -15.19 -13.74
CA SER A 271 -1.03 -14.70 -13.60
C SER A 271 -1.42 -13.71 -14.70
N ARG A 272 -0.45 -13.06 -15.34
CA ARG A 272 -0.68 -12.19 -16.53
C ARG A 272 -1.28 -12.95 -17.72
N GLY A 273 -0.96 -14.24 -17.85
CA GLY A 273 -1.53 -15.12 -18.90
C GLY A 273 -2.93 -15.63 -18.56
N LEU A 274 -3.18 -16.00 -17.31
CA LEU A 274 -4.44 -16.59 -16.83
C LEU A 274 -5.50 -15.50 -16.51
N ASP A 275 -5.06 -14.33 -16.07
CA ASP A 275 -5.92 -13.21 -15.69
C ASP A 275 -5.75 -11.99 -16.59
N LYS A 276 -6.28 -12.07 -17.81
CA LYS A 276 -6.39 -10.91 -18.71
C LYS A 276 -7.38 -9.85 -18.21
N THR A 277 -8.29 -10.21 -17.31
CA THR A 277 -9.41 -9.36 -16.87
C THR A 277 -9.22 -8.71 -15.50
N GLY A 278 -8.33 -9.20 -14.66
CA GLY A 278 -8.06 -8.67 -13.33
C GLY A 278 -7.34 -7.32 -13.39
N THR A 279 -7.66 -6.44 -12.45
CA THR A 279 -7.06 -5.10 -12.34
C THR A 279 -5.82 -5.07 -11.44
N GLY A 280 -5.53 -6.14 -10.69
CA GLY A 280 -4.49 -6.14 -9.65
C GLY A 280 -4.79 -5.23 -8.45
N LEU A 281 -6.02 -4.72 -8.33
CA LEU A 281 -6.44 -3.85 -7.22
C LEU A 281 -7.22 -4.59 -6.13
N GLY A 282 -7.80 -5.76 -6.42
CA GLY A 282 -8.71 -6.44 -5.50
C GLY A 282 -8.05 -6.78 -4.15
N LEU A 283 -6.88 -7.40 -4.15
CA LEU A 283 -6.15 -7.76 -2.93
C LEU A 283 -5.61 -6.52 -2.20
N TYR A 284 -5.12 -5.52 -2.92
CA TYR A 284 -4.70 -4.25 -2.32
C TYR A 284 -5.86 -3.54 -1.62
N ILE A 285 -7.06 -3.47 -2.24
CA ILE A 285 -8.26 -2.90 -1.63
C ILE A 285 -8.66 -3.71 -0.40
N SER A 286 -8.61 -5.05 -0.49
CA SER A 286 -8.89 -5.94 0.64
C SER A 286 -7.97 -5.64 1.83
N LYS A 287 -6.66 -5.52 1.60
CA LYS A 287 -5.69 -5.14 2.64
C LYS A 287 -6.00 -3.76 3.22
N THR A 288 -6.23 -2.76 2.38
CA THR A 288 -6.55 -1.39 2.82
C THR A 288 -7.84 -1.33 3.68
N ILE A 289 -8.88 -2.09 3.30
CA ILE A 289 -10.12 -2.20 4.09
C ILE A 289 -9.85 -2.84 5.45
N MET A 290 -9.07 -3.92 5.50
CA MET A 290 -8.76 -4.62 6.74
C MET A 290 -7.94 -3.74 7.68
N GLU A 291 -6.89 -3.09 7.19
CA GLU A 291 -6.06 -2.16 7.95
C GLU A 291 -6.87 -0.98 8.50
N ALA A 292 -7.75 -0.39 7.69
CA ALA A 292 -8.62 0.71 8.10
C ALA A 292 -9.65 0.32 9.19
N GLN A 293 -9.96 -0.98 9.32
CA GLN A 293 -10.81 -1.51 10.39
C GLN A 293 -10.02 -2.07 11.57
N ASN A 294 -8.67 -1.93 11.59
CA ASN A 294 -7.74 -2.50 12.57
C ASN A 294 -7.75 -4.05 12.60
N GLU A 295 -7.92 -4.66 11.44
CA GLU A 295 -7.89 -6.09 11.24
C GLU A 295 -6.72 -6.49 10.33
N LYS A 296 -6.37 -7.78 10.30
CA LYS A 296 -5.23 -8.30 9.55
C LYS A 296 -5.70 -9.16 8.39
N ILE A 297 -4.94 -9.14 7.31
CA ILE A 297 -5.04 -10.08 6.20
C ILE A 297 -3.65 -10.64 5.91
N SER A 298 -3.57 -11.93 5.60
CA SER A 298 -2.33 -12.64 5.29
C SER A 298 -2.55 -13.66 4.18
N VAL A 299 -1.46 -14.14 3.61
CA VAL A 299 -1.45 -15.17 2.60
C VAL A 299 -0.38 -16.21 2.93
N GLU A 300 -0.71 -17.47 2.72
CA GLU A 300 0.19 -18.62 2.78
C GLU A 300 0.03 -19.38 1.48
N SER A 301 1.12 -19.87 0.90
CA SER A 301 1.06 -20.58 -0.36
C SER A 301 2.25 -21.52 -0.52
N GLU A 302 2.01 -22.64 -1.19
CA GLU A 302 3.03 -23.54 -1.71
C GLU A 302 2.96 -23.53 -3.24
N TYR A 303 4.02 -23.03 -3.86
CA TYR A 303 4.10 -22.88 -5.30
C TYR A 303 3.91 -24.25 -6.01
N GLY A 304 3.04 -24.28 -6.99
CA GLY A 304 2.65 -25.48 -7.73
C GLY A 304 1.58 -26.35 -7.04
N SER A 305 1.10 -25.96 -5.84
CA SER A 305 0.23 -26.80 -5.03
C SER A 305 -1.04 -26.10 -4.56
N TRP A 306 -0.92 -25.06 -3.75
CA TRP A 306 -2.08 -24.39 -3.13
C TRP A 306 -1.81 -22.94 -2.70
N CYS A 307 -2.88 -22.21 -2.44
CA CYS A 307 -2.86 -20.90 -1.82
C CYS A 307 -3.97 -20.79 -0.76
N ARG A 308 -3.70 -20.04 0.32
CA ARG A 308 -4.66 -19.71 1.39
C ARG A 308 -4.55 -18.24 1.76
N PHE A 309 -5.64 -17.53 1.63
CA PHE A 309 -5.80 -16.18 2.19
C PHE A 309 -6.57 -16.26 3.51
N THR A 310 -6.11 -15.54 4.52
CA THR A 310 -6.73 -15.52 5.86
C THR A 310 -6.88 -14.08 6.33
N PHE A 311 -8.06 -13.72 6.85
CA PHE A 311 -8.25 -12.42 7.50
C PHE A 311 -8.96 -12.57 8.85
N THR A 312 -8.79 -11.55 9.70
CA THR A 312 -9.33 -11.53 11.06
C THR A 312 -10.55 -10.60 11.14
N LEU A 313 -11.51 -10.93 12.02
CA LEU A 313 -12.62 -10.04 12.37
C LEU A 313 -12.85 -10.06 13.87
N GLN A 314 -13.35 -8.95 14.43
CA GLN A 314 -13.73 -8.89 15.83
C GLN A 314 -15.00 -9.71 16.06
N ARG A 315 -14.91 -10.72 16.95
CA ARG A 315 -16.07 -11.52 17.36
C ARG A 315 -17.05 -10.68 18.16
N THR A 316 -18.34 -10.92 17.97
CA THR A 316 -19.42 -10.32 18.74
C THR A 316 -20.55 -11.32 19.01
N SER A 317 -21.51 -10.96 19.84
CA SER A 317 -22.75 -11.74 20.01
C SER A 317 -23.78 -11.38 18.94
N ALA A 318 -24.76 -12.27 18.76
CA ALA A 318 -25.90 -12.01 17.88
C ALA A 318 -26.55 -10.65 18.21
N PRO A 319 -26.97 -9.88 17.21
CA PRO A 319 -27.70 -8.64 17.44
C PRO A 319 -28.94 -8.95 18.26
N LYS A 320 -29.18 -8.20 19.35
CA LYS A 320 -30.45 -8.31 20.09
C LYS A 320 -31.56 -7.96 19.11
N GLN A 321 -32.47 -8.90 18.87
CA GLN A 321 -33.68 -8.58 18.16
C GLN A 321 -34.41 -7.48 18.98
N SER A 322 -34.59 -6.30 18.40
CA SER A 322 -35.52 -5.30 18.93
C SER A 322 -36.91 -5.97 18.92
N ASN A 323 -37.48 -6.21 20.10
CA ASN A 323 -38.88 -6.57 20.24
C ASN A 323 -39.66 -5.44 19.59
N ILE A 324 -40.04 -5.62 18.32
CA ILE A 324 -41.16 -4.86 17.73
C ILE A 324 -42.41 -5.34 18.44
N ASP A 325 -42.96 -4.45 19.24
CA ASP A 325 -44.11 -4.58 20.08
C ASP A 325 -45.19 -5.48 19.46
N ARG A 326 -45.42 -6.64 20.06
CA ARG A 326 -46.71 -7.32 20.05
C ARG A 326 -47.62 -6.63 21.09
N ASN A 327 -47.90 -5.36 20.89
CA ASN A 327 -48.98 -4.66 21.61
C ASN A 327 -49.84 -3.93 20.59
N GLY A 328 -50.81 -4.64 20.10
CA GLY A 328 -51.84 -4.09 19.20
C GLY A 328 -52.99 -5.06 18.93
N ASP A 329 -53.50 -5.67 20.02
CA ASP A 329 -54.86 -6.24 19.98
C ASP A 329 -55.32 -6.47 21.41
N ASN A 330 -55.93 -5.44 21.97
CA ASN A 330 -56.97 -5.49 23.01
C ASN A 330 -57.48 -4.07 23.27
N ALA A 331 -58.47 -3.65 22.47
CA ALA A 331 -59.57 -2.76 22.88
C ALA A 331 -60.68 -2.83 21.84
#